data_877c38ad731df8101a58e23e015c0a0a
#
_entry.id   877c38ad731df8101a58e23e015c0a0a
#
_cell.length_a   1.000
_cell.length_b   1.000
_cell.length_c   1.000
_cell.angle_alpha   90.00
_cell.angle_beta   90.00
_cell.angle_gamma   90.00
#
_symmetry.space_group_name_H-M   'P 1'
#
loop_
_entity.id
_entity.type
_entity.pdbx_description
1 polymer ?
#
loop_
_entity_poly.entity_id
_entity_poly.type
_entity_poly.pdbx_seq_one_letter_code
_entity_poly.pdbx_strand_id
1 'polypeptide(L)'
;MEKLNEIVSAVDGFVWGPVMLVLLVGTGIFLTIRTGFLPWRNLGYALKSTLSKEARTKSRGTGDVSPFSALTTALAATIGTGNIVGVATAMVSGGPGALVWMWISAAFGLTSKFSECMLAIKYREVNAKGEMSGGPMYTMKKAFKHKKFGAVLGWLFALFAVIASFGIGNMTQANSISESLSSTFSVPTYVTGIILTVFALLIIVGGIKTISKVSSVVVPLMAIFYVIAGLIVIIVNIQNLPAGVVMIFKMAFSVKAVGGGLCGTITVAMMNAMRFGVARGVFSNEAGMGSAAITAAAATTDNPVRQGYINMTGTFWDTIVVCTITGLCIASSGVLGITENSTKGSYQVSGTAVTVEAVDSDNKTTTTDYTYEFTDDQLILTDTSNSSNTLTLSVLPSDELNKDENTKLASELAVEESQAAIGSLTGTWTDAAGNHYTFAEDGTFACSTVIKGAALTILSFGSALGKVGGWFVTIGIVLFAFSTILGWEYHGEKAFEYLFKSHKYNMIYRIGFSLVVYVGATISLDLVWNFSDIANALMAIPNLICLLALSGEIAKDMKEFQAVIKAEKASK
;
A
#
# COMPACT_ATOMS: atom_id res chain seq x y z
N MET A 1 -21.58 -15.08 4.82
CA MET A 1 -20.62 -13.98 4.61
C MET A 1 -19.27 -14.37 5.22
N GLU A 2 -19.19 -14.82 6.48
CA GLU A 2 -17.93 -15.21 7.15
C GLU A 2 -17.11 -16.23 6.38
N LYS A 3 -17.68 -17.38 5.98
CA LYS A 3 -16.98 -18.38 5.16
C LYS A 3 -16.42 -17.83 3.83
N LEU A 4 -17.12 -16.88 3.22
CA LEU A 4 -16.63 -16.24 2.00
C LEU A 4 -15.42 -15.35 2.31
N ASN A 5 -15.47 -14.60 3.39
CA ASN A 5 -14.37 -13.76 3.84
C ASN A 5 -13.14 -14.59 4.22
N GLU A 6 -13.31 -15.71 4.92
CA GLU A 6 -12.22 -16.66 5.23
C GLU A 6 -11.55 -17.21 3.96
N ILE A 7 -12.35 -17.66 2.99
CA ILE A 7 -11.80 -18.18 1.72
C ILE A 7 -11.04 -17.09 0.97
N VAL A 8 -11.60 -15.88 0.87
CA VAL A 8 -10.96 -14.78 0.15
C VAL A 8 -9.69 -14.34 0.86
N SER A 9 -9.68 -14.26 2.20
CA SER A 9 -8.46 -13.96 2.98
C SER A 9 -7.39 -15.03 2.84
N ALA A 10 -7.77 -16.32 2.80
CA ALA A 10 -6.83 -17.40 2.57
C ALA A 10 -6.21 -17.35 1.16
N VAL A 11 -7.02 -17.02 0.14
CA VAL A 11 -6.55 -16.83 -1.23
C VAL A 11 -5.63 -15.61 -1.32
N ASP A 12 -5.98 -14.50 -0.68
CA ASP A 12 -5.14 -13.30 -0.61
C ASP A 12 -3.78 -13.59 0.02
N GLY A 13 -3.78 -14.26 1.17
CA GLY A 13 -2.55 -14.70 1.86
C GLY A 13 -1.68 -15.63 1.02
N PHE A 14 -2.27 -16.49 0.18
CA PHE A 14 -1.55 -17.35 -0.74
C PHE A 14 -0.98 -16.54 -1.92
N VAL A 15 -1.77 -15.66 -2.52
CA VAL A 15 -1.39 -14.85 -3.69
C VAL A 15 -0.28 -13.87 -3.33
N TRP A 16 -0.36 -13.19 -2.18
CA TRP A 16 0.71 -12.34 -1.63
C TRP A 16 1.76 -13.12 -0.83
N GLY A 17 1.76 -14.43 -0.96
CA GLY A 17 2.74 -15.30 -0.34
C GLY A 17 4.16 -15.17 -0.92
N PRO A 18 5.11 -15.98 -0.43
CA PRO A 18 6.52 -15.91 -0.82
C PRO A 18 6.77 -15.96 -2.32
N VAL A 19 5.94 -16.69 -3.07
CA VAL A 19 6.07 -16.84 -4.54
C VAL A 19 5.92 -15.50 -5.24
N MET A 20 4.90 -14.72 -4.90
CA MET A 20 4.68 -13.40 -5.51
C MET A 20 5.78 -12.40 -5.12
N LEU A 21 6.19 -12.41 -3.86
CA LEU A 21 7.28 -11.54 -3.38
C LEU A 21 8.59 -11.83 -4.12
N VAL A 22 8.92 -13.11 -4.31
CA VAL A 22 10.10 -13.52 -5.08
C VAL A 22 9.96 -13.13 -6.55
N LEU A 23 8.80 -13.28 -7.15
CA LEU A 23 8.57 -12.86 -8.54
C LEU A 23 8.74 -11.35 -8.71
N LEU A 24 8.15 -10.53 -7.85
CA LEU A 24 8.21 -9.07 -7.93
C LEU A 24 9.63 -8.55 -7.71
N VAL A 25 10.23 -8.86 -6.56
CA VAL A 25 11.58 -8.40 -6.21
C VAL A 25 12.64 -9.08 -7.08
N GLY A 26 12.49 -10.39 -7.30
CA GLY A 26 13.41 -11.18 -8.14
C GLY A 26 13.45 -10.68 -9.58
N THR A 27 12.31 -10.33 -10.17
CA THR A 27 12.27 -9.70 -11.51
C THR A 27 13.00 -8.36 -11.50
N GLY A 28 12.78 -7.53 -10.47
CA GLY A 28 13.50 -6.26 -10.32
C GLY A 28 15.01 -6.44 -10.20
N ILE A 29 15.47 -7.40 -9.39
CA ILE A 29 16.88 -7.75 -9.24
C ILE A 29 17.46 -8.25 -10.57
N PHE A 30 16.78 -9.21 -11.21
CA PHE A 30 17.20 -9.75 -12.49
C PHE A 30 17.35 -8.66 -13.56
N LEU A 31 16.36 -7.80 -13.71
CA LEU A 31 16.40 -6.68 -14.66
C LEU A 31 17.51 -5.68 -14.31
N THR A 32 17.73 -5.40 -13.04
CA THR A 32 18.80 -4.50 -12.60
C THR A 32 20.17 -5.04 -12.98
N ILE A 33 20.43 -6.32 -12.74
CA ILE A 33 21.67 -7.00 -13.16
C ILE A 33 21.78 -7.04 -14.68
N ARG A 34 20.70 -7.43 -15.36
CA ARG A 34 20.68 -7.57 -16.84
C ARG A 34 20.92 -6.25 -17.56
N THR A 35 20.46 -5.13 -16.99
CA THR A 35 20.70 -3.78 -17.53
C THR A 35 22.03 -3.17 -17.06
N GLY A 36 22.82 -3.86 -16.25
CA GLY A 36 24.11 -3.38 -15.74
C GLY A 36 23.95 -2.19 -14.78
N PHE A 37 22.91 -2.22 -13.94
CA PHE A 37 22.59 -1.15 -12.96
C PHE A 37 22.38 0.23 -13.60
N LEU A 38 22.07 0.31 -14.90
CA LEU A 38 21.89 1.59 -15.60
C LEU A 38 20.77 2.46 -15.00
N PRO A 39 19.61 1.93 -14.53
CA PRO A 39 18.60 2.75 -13.87
C PRO A 39 19.16 3.47 -12.63
N TRP A 40 19.90 2.77 -11.80
CA TRP A 40 20.50 3.36 -10.59
C TRP A 40 21.58 4.38 -10.93
N ARG A 41 22.48 4.02 -11.85
CA ARG A 41 23.58 4.91 -12.28
C ARG A 41 23.09 6.19 -12.94
N ASN A 42 21.93 6.15 -13.57
CA ASN A 42 21.33 7.28 -14.26
C ASN A 42 20.16 7.91 -13.46
N LEU A 43 19.99 7.58 -12.17
CA LEU A 43 18.93 8.18 -11.35
C LEU A 43 19.01 9.72 -11.32
N GLY A 44 20.22 10.27 -11.19
CA GLY A 44 20.42 11.72 -11.25
C GLY A 44 20.00 12.34 -12.60
N TYR A 45 20.25 11.63 -13.72
CA TYR A 45 19.74 12.05 -15.03
C TYR A 45 18.21 12.00 -15.09
N ALA A 46 17.60 10.95 -14.54
CA ALA A 46 16.15 10.78 -14.50
C ALA A 46 15.47 11.89 -13.70
N LEU A 47 15.96 12.17 -12.49
CA LEU A 47 15.43 13.25 -11.63
C LEU A 47 15.56 14.63 -12.30
N LYS A 48 16.71 14.92 -12.90
CA LYS A 48 16.92 16.17 -13.65
C LYS A 48 15.99 16.27 -14.85
N SER A 49 15.82 15.18 -15.60
CA SER A 49 14.92 15.13 -16.75
C SER A 49 13.46 15.35 -16.34
N THR A 50 13.01 14.77 -15.23
CA THR A 50 11.66 14.93 -14.68
C THR A 50 11.35 16.39 -14.33
N LEU A 51 12.32 17.12 -13.77
CA LEU A 51 12.15 18.52 -13.35
C LEU A 51 12.44 19.53 -14.45
N SER A 52 12.85 19.08 -15.65
CA SER A 52 13.20 19.95 -16.75
C SER A 52 12.00 20.69 -17.33
N LYS A 53 12.24 21.86 -17.95
CA LYS A 53 11.20 22.59 -18.70
C LYS A 53 10.64 21.76 -19.85
N GLU A 54 11.47 20.95 -20.50
CA GLU A 54 11.11 20.09 -21.61
C GLU A 54 10.09 19.00 -21.22
N ALA A 55 10.21 18.44 -20.00
CA ALA A 55 9.25 17.48 -19.49
C ALA A 55 7.83 18.06 -19.30
N ARG A 56 7.73 19.37 -19.12
CA ARG A 56 6.44 20.07 -18.92
C ARG A 56 5.77 20.49 -20.23
N THR A 57 6.42 20.30 -21.36
CA THR A 57 5.93 20.67 -22.69
C THR A 57 5.72 19.45 -23.57
N LYS A 58 4.99 19.61 -24.66
CA LYS A 58 4.80 18.59 -25.70
C LYS A 58 5.78 18.78 -26.86
N SER A 59 6.98 19.26 -26.60
CA SER A 59 7.93 19.72 -27.63
C SER A 59 8.64 18.59 -28.37
N ARG A 60 8.65 17.36 -27.85
CA ARG A 60 9.40 16.24 -28.45
C ARG A 60 8.49 15.05 -28.74
N GLY A 61 8.26 14.76 -30.02
CA GLY A 61 7.56 13.56 -30.46
C GLY A 61 6.04 13.67 -30.44
N THR A 62 5.35 12.52 -30.32
CA THR A 62 3.90 12.41 -30.34
C THR A 62 3.36 11.89 -29.03
N GLY A 63 2.17 12.32 -28.63
CA GLY A 63 1.50 11.90 -27.39
C GLY A 63 0.34 12.82 -27.01
N ASP A 64 -0.43 12.43 -26.02
CA ASP A 64 -1.63 13.14 -25.59
C ASP A 64 -1.31 14.23 -24.55
N VAL A 65 -0.36 13.92 -23.64
CA VAL A 65 0.01 14.76 -22.49
C VAL A 65 1.53 14.94 -22.42
N SER A 66 2.01 15.95 -21.68
CA SER A 66 3.45 16.15 -21.49
C SER A 66 4.08 14.99 -20.70
N PRO A 67 5.41 14.76 -20.85
CA PRO A 67 6.13 13.75 -20.07
C PRO A 67 5.91 13.86 -18.55
N PHE A 68 5.93 15.08 -18.01
CA PHE A 68 5.68 15.39 -16.62
C PHE A 68 4.22 15.09 -16.21
N SER A 69 3.24 15.45 -17.07
CA SER A 69 1.85 15.18 -16.80
C SER A 69 1.55 13.67 -16.82
N ALA A 70 2.20 12.89 -17.67
CA ALA A 70 2.10 11.43 -17.68
C ALA A 70 2.68 10.83 -16.38
N LEU A 71 3.84 11.32 -15.91
CA LEU A 71 4.42 10.90 -14.64
C LEU A 71 3.50 11.26 -13.45
N THR A 72 3.02 12.51 -13.39
CA THR A 72 2.16 12.94 -12.27
C THR A 72 0.83 12.24 -12.26
N THR A 73 0.29 11.82 -13.41
CA THR A 73 -0.90 10.96 -13.47
C THR A 73 -0.60 9.55 -12.97
N ALA A 74 0.58 8.99 -13.30
CA ALA A 74 1.03 7.74 -12.71
C ALA A 74 1.25 7.86 -11.20
N LEU A 75 1.85 8.96 -10.74
CA LEU A 75 2.01 9.27 -9.31
C LEU A 75 0.67 9.50 -8.61
N ALA A 76 -0.32 10.07 -9.29
CA ALA A 76 -1.67 10.20 -8.74
C ALA A 76 -2.24 8.82 -8.38
N ALA A 77 -2.03 7.81 -9.24
CA ALA A 77 -2.49 6.46 -8.98
C ALA A 77 -1.72 5.77 -7.85
N THR A 78 -0.45 6.08 -7.67
CA THR A 78 0.45 5.39 -6.71
C THR A 78 0.54 6.08 -5.36
N ILE A 79 0.66 7.42 -5.31
CA ILE A 79 0.67 8.18 -4.05
C ILE A 79 -0.76 8.27 -3.52
N GLY A 80 -1.13 7.31 -2.69
CA GLY A 80 -2.47 7.11 -2.14
C GLY A 80 -2.44 6.75 -0.66
N THR A 81 -3.44 5.98 -0.24
CA THR A 81 -3.50 5.44 1.12
C THR A 81 -2.30 4.56 1.46
N GLY A 82 -1.66 3.94 0.47
CA GLY A 82 -0.46 3.11 0.65
C GLY A 82 0.70 3.83 1.36
N ASN A 83 0.90 5.11 1.07
CA ASN A 83 1.98 5.91 1.63
C ASN A 83 1.77 6.33 3.09
N ILE A 84 0.54 6.35 3.57
CA ILE A 84 0.16 6.77 4.91
C ILE A 84 -0.32 5.55 5.70
N VAL A 85 -1.45 4.98 5.31
CA VAL A 85 -2.09 3.83 5.96
C VAL A 85 -1.27 2.56 5.77
N GLY A 86 -0.78 2.32 4.54
CA GLY A 86 0.00 1.13 4.19
C GLY A 86 1.33 1.04 4.93
N VAL A 87 2.07 2.16 5.06
CA VAL A 87 3.33 2.21 5.83
C VAL A 87 3.07 1.91 7.30
N ALA A 88 2.06 2.55 7.90
CA ALA A 88 1.70 2.33 9.30
C ALA A 88 1.32 0.85 9.54
N THR A 89 0.51 0.27 8.67
CA THR A 89 0.14 -1.16 8.72
C THR A 89 1.37 -2.06 8.58
N ALA A 90 2.29 -1.75 7.65
CA ALA A 90 3.51 -2.54 7.48
C ALA A 90 4.39 -2.53 8.73
N MET A 91 4.52 -1.36 9.38
CA MET A 91 5.35 -1.21 10.58
C MET A 91 4.74 -1.89 11.82
N VAL A 92 3.43 -2.02 11.90
CA VAL A 92 2.76 -2.79 12.96
C VAL A 92 2.85 -4.28 12.68
N SER A 93 2.36 -4.73 11.51
CA SER A 93 2.25 -6.16 11.20
C SER A 93 3.58 -6.85 10.88
N GLY A 94 4.55 -6.12 10.33
CA GLY A 94 5.89 -6.61 9.99
C GLY A 94 6.99 -6.11 10.93
N GLY A 95 6.62 -5.31 11.94
CA GLY A 95 7.58 -4.58 12.76
C GLY A 95 8.22 -3.40 12.02
N PRO A 96 8.90 -2.49 12.74
CA PRO A 96 9.57 -1.30 12.16
C PRO A 96 10.54 -1.61 11.02
N GLY A 97 11.15 -2.81 11.03
CA GLY A 97 12.05 -3.29 9.98
C GLY A 97 11.39 -3.43 8.60
N ALA A 98 10.06 -3.50 8.51
CA ALA A 98 9.34 -3.51 7.25
C ALA A 98 9.68 -2.32 6.35
N LEU A 99 10.02 -1.16 6.93
CA LEU A 99 10.42 0.03 6.17
C LEU A 99 11.69 -0.20 5.34
N VAL A 100 12.68 -0.94 5.87
CA VAL A 100 13.90 -1.30 5.10
C VAL A 100 13.55 -2.18 3.89
N TRP A 101 12.63 -3.12 4.08
CA TRP A 101 12.19 -3.99 2.98
C TRP A 101 11.35 -3.25 1.94
N MET A 102 10.62 -2.19 2.34
CA MET A 102 10.01 -1.24 1.40
C MET A 102 11.08 -0.54 0.56
N TRP A 103 12.17 -0.06 1.17
CA TRP A 103 13.28 0.57 0.43
C TRP A 103 13.97 -0.39 -0.53
N ILE A 104 14.23 -1.62 -0.09
CA ILE A 104 14.84 -2.66 -0.95
C ILE A 104 13.93 -2.96 -2.15
N SER A 105 12.63 -3.17 -1.93
CA SER A 105 11.69 -3.43 -3.01
C SER A 105 11.60 -2.24 -3.97
N ALA A 106 11.59 -1.00 -3.48
CA ALA A 106 11.59 0.20 -4.28
C ALA A 106 12.87 0.37 -5.10
N ALA A 107 14.04 0.10 -4.51
CA ALA A 107 15.31 0.20 -5.19
C ALA A 107 15.38 -0.69 -6.44
N PHE A 108 14.96 -1.96 -6.33
CA PHE A 108 14.86 -2.87 -7.47
C PHE A 108 13.63 -2.58 -8.34
N GLY A 109 12.55 -2.08 -7.73
CA GLY A 109 11.35 -1.61 -8.39
C GLY A 109 11.58 -0.47 -9.38
N LEU A 110 12.59 0.39 -9.16
CA LEU A 110 12.99 1.42 -10.13
C LEU A 110 13.21 0.84 -11.53
N THR A 111 13.89 -0.31 -11.61
CA THR A 111 14.19 -0.95 -12.90
C THR A 111 12.95 -1.59 -13.50
N SER A 112 12.09 -2.20 -12.70
CA SER A 112 10.81 -2.74 -13.17
C SER A 112 9.92 -1.63 -13.73
N LYS A 113 9.77 -0.53 -12.99
CA LYS A 113 9.00 0.66 -13.39
C LYS A 113 9.54 1.29 -14.69
N PHE A 114 10.86 1.43 -14.80
CA PHE A 114 11.51 1.86 -16.03
C PHE A 114 11.10 0.97 -17.21
N SER A 115 11.24 -0.34 -17.02
CA SER A 115 11.08 -1.34 -18.08
C SER A 115 9.66 -1.41 -18.60
N GLU A 116 8.67 -1.46 -17.70
CA GLU A 116 7.25 -1.50 -18.07
C GLU A 116 6.82 -0.23 -18.82
N CYS A 117 7.25 0.95 -18.35
CA CYS A 117 6.91 2.22 -18.97
C CYS A 117 7.59 2.39 -20.35
N MET A 118 8.86 2.00 -20.48
CA MET A 118 9.59 2.02 -21.74
C MET A 118 8.90 1.13 -22.79
N LEU A 119 8.58 -0.11 -22.43
CA LEU A 119 7.92 -1.05 -23.33
C LEU A 119 6.52 -0.57 -23.73
N ALA A 120 5.76 -0.01 -22.81
CA ALA A 120 4.43 0.51 -23.11
C ALA A 120 4.43 1.60 -24.17
N ILE A 121 5.45 2.47 -24.17
CA ILE A 121 5.62 3.52 -25.18
C ILE A 121 6.07 2.91 -26.51
N LYS A 122 7.01 1.98 -26.47
CA LYS A 122 7.55 1.33 -27.65
C LYS A 122 6.48 0.59 -28.45
N TYR A 123 5.51 -0.01 -27.77
CA TYR A 123 4.47 -0.85 -28.38
C TYR A 123 3.06 -0.22 -28.37
N ARG A 124 2.94 1.07 -28.03
CA ARG A 124 1.64 1.77 -28.05
C ARG A 124 1.01 1.86 -29.44
N GLU A 125 -0.26 2.16 -29.46
CA GLU A 125 -1.07 2.37 -30.66
C GLU A 125 -1.81 3.70 -30.57
N VAL A 126 -2.30 4.18 -31.69
CA VAL A 126 -3.24 5.29 -31.76
C VAL A 126 -4.64 4.71 -31.92
N ASN A 127 -5.56 5.05 -31.05
CA ASN A 127 -6.95 4.58 -31.15
C ASN A 127 -7.75 5.39 -32.22
N ALA A 128 -9.00 5.00 -32.45
CA ALA A 128 -9.85 5.65 -33.44
C ALA A 128 -10.20 7.12 -33.14
N LYS A 129 -9.93 7.60 -31.92
CA LYS A 129 -10.03 9.03 -31.54
C LYS A 129 -8.75 9.82 -31.74
N GLY A 130 -7.67 9.17 -32.18
CA GLY A 130 -6.35 9.78 -32.25
C GLY A 130 -5.61 9.86 -30.91
N GLU A 131 -6.09 9.17 -29.85
CA GLU A 131 -5.47 9.11 -28.54
C GLU A 131 -4.49 7.94 -28.47
N MET A 132 -3.42 8.09 -27.66
CA MET A 132 -2.47 7.02 -27.40
C MET A 132 -3.11 5.93 -26.51
N SER A 133 -2.96 4.69 -26.93
CA SER A 133 -3.36 3.50 -26.16
C SER A 133 -2.17 2.56 -26.06
N GLY A 134 -1.75 2.25 -24.83
CA GLY A 134 -0.59 1.41 -24.56
C GLY A 134 -0.67 0.80 -23.16
N GLY A 135 0.39 0.12 -22.78
CA GLY A 135 0.48 -0.62 -21.54
C GLY A 135 0.85 -2.08 -21.77
N PRO A 136 0.96 -2.88 -20.70
CA PRO A 136 1.37 -4.29 -20.80
C PRO A 136 0.54 -5.11 -21.78
N MET A 137 -0.78 -4.90 -21.84
CA MET A 137 -1.68 -5.61 -22.74
C MET A 137 -1.33 -5.42 -24.22
N TYR A 138 -0.96 -4.21 -24.63
CA TYR A 138 -0.52 -3.91 -25.98
C TYR A 138 0.90 -4.43 -26.25
N THR A 139 1.78 -4.32 -25.27
CA THR A 139 3.15 -4.83 -25.34
C THR A 139 3.15 -6.34 -25.57
N MET A 140 2.42 -7.11 -24.75
CA MET A 140 2.33 -8.56 -24.87
C MET A 140 1.75 -9.00 -26.22
N LYS A 141 0.67 -8.37 -26.66
CA LYS A 141 0.03 -8.66 -27.95
C LYS A 141 1.00 -8.46 -29.13
N LYS A 142 1.85 -7.42 -29.08
CA LYS A 142 2.73 -7.05 -30.21
C LYS A 142 4.10 -7.70 -30.15
N ALA A 143 4.74 -7.74 -28.97
CA ALA A 143 6.13 -8.14 -28.81
C ALA A 143 6.36 -9.66 -28.81
N PHE A 144 5.40 -10.43 -28.30
CA PHE A 144 5.57 -11.88 -28.19
C PHE A 144 5.61 -12.57 -29.57
N LYS A 145 6.57 -13.50 -29.73
CA LYS A 145 6.69 -14.33 -30.94
C LYS A 145 5.42 -15.17 -31.17
N HIS A 146 4.92 -15.81 -30.12
CA HIS A 146 3.67 -16.55 -30.10
C HIS A 146 2.48 -15.60 -29.87
N LYS A 147 1.93 -15.06 -30.96
CA LYS A 147 0.86 -14.03 -30.92
C LYS A 147 -0.36 -14.42 -30.10
N LYS A 148 -0.81 -15.68 -30.18
CA LYS A 148 -1.95 -16.18 -29.38
C LYS A 148 -1.65 -16.11 -27.88
N PHE A 149 -0.46 -16.55 -27.45
CA PHE A 149 -0.06 -16.49 -26.04
C PHE A 149 0.04 -15.05 -25.54
N GLY A 150 0.68 -14.16 -26.31
CA GLY A 150 0.74 -12.74 -25.96
C GLY A 150 -0.63 -12.06 -25.88
N ALA A 151 -1.57 -12.45 -26.78
CA ALA A 151 -2.94 -11.93 -26.76
C ALA A 151 -3.72 -12.40 -25.50
N VAL A 152 -3.55 -13.67 -25.08
CA VAL A 152 -4.17 -14.22 -23.85
C VAL A 152 -3.62 -13.51 -22.62
N LEU A 153 -2.30 -13.38 -22.49
CA LEU A 153 -1.69 -12.67 -21.38
C LEU A 153 -2.14 -11.21 -21.32
N GLY A 154 -2.21 -10.53 -22.47
CA GLY A 154 -2.69 -9.15 -22.56
C GLY A 154 -4.16 -9.02 -22.16
N TRP A 155 -4.99 -9.99 -22.52
CA TRP A 155 -6.42 -10.03 -22.13
C TRP A 155 -6.57 -10.25 -20.62
N LEU A 156 -5.81 -11.20 -20.04
CA LEU A 156 -5.82 -11.45 -18.59
C LEU A 156 -5.35 -10.23 -17.81
N PHE A 157 -4.26 -9.59 -18.25
CA PHE A 157 -3.80 -8.34 -17.65
C PHE A 157 -4.89 -7.28 -17.64
N ALA A 158 -5.54 -7.05 -18.79
CA ALA A 158 -6.59 -6.05 -18.92
C ALA A 158 -7.82 -6.37 -18.06
N LEU A 159 -8.21 -7.64 -17.97
CA LEU A 159 -9.31 -8.08 -17.10
C LEU A 159 -9.01 -7.77 -15.63
N PHE A 160 -7.84 -8.19 -15.13
CA PHE A 160 -7.47 -7.93 -13.74
C PHE A 160 -7.26 -6.44 -13.46
N ALA A 161 -6.75 -5.67 -14.42
CA ALA A 161 -6.61 -4.22 -14.29
C ALA A 161 -7.97 -3.51 -14.16
N VAL A 162 -9.00 -3.94 -14.88
CA VAL A 162 -10.37 -3.42 -14.73
C VAL A 162 -10.92 -3.74 -13.35
N ILE A 163 -10.76 -4.98 -12.87
CA ILE A 163 -11.25 -5.39 -11.56
C ILE A 163 -10.51 -4.62 -10.45
N ALA A 164 -9.18 -4.56 -10.51
CA ALA A 164 -8.35 -3.83 -9.55
C ALA A 164 -8.69 -2.33 -9.52
N SER A 165 -9.04 -1.73 -10.66
CA SER A 165 -9.39 -0.31 -10.71
C SER A 165 -10.64 0.02 -9.89
N PHE A 166 -11.67 -0.83 -9.90
CA PHE A 166 -12.87 -0.65 -9.08
C PHE A 166 -12.62 -0.91 -7.60
N GLY A 167 -11.75 -1.87 -7.27
CA GLY A 167 -11.41 -2.20 -5.89
C GLY A 167 -10.38 -1.23 -5.30
N ILE A 168 -9.09 -1.56 -5.51
CA ILE A 168 -7.96 -0.86 -4.88
C ILE A 168 -7.83 0.60 -5.33
N GLY A 169 -8.18 0.88 -6.58
CA GLY A 169 -8.11 2.20 -7.17
C GLY A 169 -9.29 3.11 -6.87
N ASN A 170 -10.42 2.57 -6.40
CA ASN A 170 -11.67 3.31 -6.19
C ASN A 170 -12.21 3.10 -4.78
N MET A 171 -12.84 1.94 -4.53
CA MET A 171 -13.61 1.69 -3.30
C MET A 171 -12.77 1.81 -2.04
N THR A 172 -11.58 1.23 -2.02
CA THR A 172 -10.68 1.28 -0.86
C THR A 172 -10.19 2.71 -0.58
N GLN A 173 -9.97 3.50 -1.61
CA GLN A 173 -9.58 4.90 -1.47
C GLN A 173 -10.73 5.75 -0.93
N ALA A 174 -11.93 5.58 -1.51
CA ALA A 174 -13.13 6.30 -1.07
C ALA A 174 -13.51 5.96 0.38
N ASN A 175 -13.38 4.69 0.78
CA ASN A 175 -13.59 4.26 2.16
C ASN A 175 -12.60 4.92 3.11
N SER A 176 -11.30 4.86 2.82
CA SER A 176 -10.28 5.48 3.66
C SER A 176 -10.46 6.99 3.84
N ILE A 177 -10.91 7.70 2.80
CA ILE A 177 -11.28 9.12 2.91
C ILE A 177 -12.47 9.28 3.87
N SER A 178 -13.52 8.49 3.65
CA SER A 178 -14.77 8.57 4.40
C SER A 178 -14.56 8.29 5.89
N GLU A 179 -13.82 7.22 6.19
CA GLU A 179 -13.46 6.82 7.54
C GLU A 179 -12.59 7.89 8.24
N SER A 180 -11.57 8.41 7.55
CA SER A 180 -10.69 9.46 8.11
C SER A 180 -11.43 10.77 8.36
N LEU A 181 -12.36 11.18 7.49
CA LEU A 181 -13.18 12.38 7.69
C LEU A 181 -14.23 12.17 8.79
N SER A 182 -14.80 10.98 8.89
CA SER A 182 -15.75 10.63 9.94
C SER A 182 -15.07 10.65 11.32
N SER A 183 -13.91 10.01 11.46
CA SER A 183 -13.18 9.93 12.73
C SER A 183 -12.60 11.27 13.17
N THR A 184 -12.09 12.10 12.24
CA THR A 184 -11.43 13.36 12.60
C THR A 184 -12.40 14.54 12.72
N PHE A 185 -13.41 14.61 11.85
CA PHE A 185 -14.31 15.77 11.73
C PHE A 185 -15.79 15.42 11.91
N SER A 186 -16.12 14.16 12.25
CA SER A 186 -17.49 13.65 12.41
C SER A 186 -18.37 13.89 11.16
N VAL A 187 -17.78 13.87 9.96
CA VAL A 187 -18.52 14.02 8.70
C VAL A 187 -19.22 12.70 8.38
N PRO A 188 -20.55 12.70 8.17
CA PRO A 188 -21.25 11.47 7.79
C PRO A 188 -20.73 10.88 6.47
N THR A 189 -20.57 9.56 6.42
CA THR A 189 -19.97 8.84 5.29
C THR A 189 -20.71 9.07 3.97
N TYR A 190 -22.05 9.15 3.99
CA TYR A 190 -22.85 9.44 2.80
C TYR A 190 -22.62 10.85 2.24
N VAL A 191 -22.33 11.84 3.09
CA VAL A 191 -21.99 13.21 2.65
C VAL A 191 -20.66 13.20 1.92
N THR A 192 -19.66 12.55 2.52
CA THR A 192 -18.35 12.34 1.90
C THR A 192 -18.49 11.64 0.55
N GLY A 193 -19.28 10.54 0.49
CA GLY A 193 -19.52 9.78 -0.73
C GLY A 193 -20.13 10.62 -1.86
N ILE A 194 -21.14 11.45 -1.57
CA ILE A 194 -21.76 12.36 -2.55
C ILE A 194 -20.72 13.36 -3.09
N ILE A 195 -20.00 14.02 -2.18
CA ILE A 195 -19.01 15.05 -2.55
C ILE A 195 -17.91 14.43 -3.43
N LEU A 196 -17.34 13.30 -3.03
CA LEU A 196 -16.30 12.61 -3.79
C LEU A 196 -16.78 12.18 -5.17
N THR A 197 -18.00 11.63 -5.26
CA THR A 197 -18.60 11.17 -6.53
C THR A 197 -18.78 12.34 -7.49
N VAL A 198 -19.29 13.48 -7.01
CA VAL A 198 -19.48 14.67 -7.85
C VAL A 198 -18.14 15.19 -8.36
N PHE A 199 -17.13 15.36 -7.49
CA PHE A 199 -15.82 15.83 -7.91
C PHE A 199 -15.12 14.84 -8.85
N ALA A 200 -15.20 13.53 -8.57
CA ALA A 200 -14.68 12.51 -9.44
C ALA A 200 -15.31 12.58 -10.84
N LEU A 201 -16.63 12.64 -10.92
CA LEU A 201 -17.35 12.70 -12.18
C LEU A 201 -16.97 13.95 -13.00
N LEU A 202 -16.90 15.12 -12.37
CA LEU A 202 -16.52 16.38 -13.03
C LEU A 202 -15.13 16.33 -13.68
N ILE A 203 -14.18 15.65 -13.05
CA ILE A 203 -12.81 15.54 -13.56
C ILE A 203 -12.70 14.41 -14.59
N ILE A 204 -13.27 13.24 -14.28
CA ILE A 204 -13.15 12.01 -15.06
C ILE A 204 -13.82 12.13 -16.43
N VAL A 205 -14.95 12.82 -16.54
CA VAL A 205 -15.63 13.03 -17.83
C VAL A 205 -14.73 13.65 -18.89
N GLY A 206 -13.79 14.51 -18.49
CA GLY A 206 -12.80 15.12 -19.38
C GLY A 206 -11.66 14.20 -19.85
N GLY A 207 -11.58 12.98 -19.32
CA GLY A 207 -10.57 11.97 -19.65
C GLY A 207 -9.14 12.39 -19.32
N ILE A 208 -8.15 11.73 -19.96
CA ILE A 208 -6.73 11.89 -19.64
C ILE A 208 -6.25 13.35 -19.64
N LYS A 209 -6.80 14.19 -20.50
CA LYS A 209 -6.37 15.61 -20.59
C LYS A 209 -6.74 16.38 -19.33
N THR A 210 -7.94 16.15 -18.79
CA THR A 210 -8.40 16.79 -17.54
C THR A 210 -7.74 16.15 -16.32
N ILE A 211 -7.70 14.83 -16.25
CA ILE A 211 -7.05 14.08 -15.16
C ILE A 211 -5.58 14.50 -15.05
N SER A 212 -4.85 14.51 -16.15
CA SER A 212 -3.42 14.87 -16.15
C SER A 212 -3.18 16.33 -15.80
N LYS A 213 -4.07 17.25 -16.20
CA LYS A 213 -3.99 18.67 -15.82
C LYS A 213 -4.16 18.83 -14.32
N VAL A 214 -5.14 18.17 -13.72
CA VAL A 214 -5.37 18.18 -12.26
C VAL A 214 -4.20 17.54 -11.55
N SER A 215 -3.78 16.34 -11.94
CA SER A 215 -2.68 15.59 -11.32
C SER A 215 -1.35 16.34 -11.39
N SER A 216 -1.08 17.08 -12.49
CA SER A 216 0.18 17.84 -12.63
C SER A 216 0.33 19.00 -11.64
N VAL A 217 -0.77 19.42 -11.01
CA VAL A 217 -0.78 20.47 -9.97
C VAL A 217 -0.96 19.84 -8.59
N VAL A 218 -1.97 18.98 -8.43
CA VAL A 218 -2.35 18.42 -7.13
C VAL A 218 -1.25 17.50 -6.57
N VAL A 219 -0.67 16.62 -7.40
CA VAL A 219 0.29 15.62 -6.90
C VAL A 219 1.57 16.26 -6.35
N PRO A 220 2.27 17.19 -7.03
CA PRO A 220 3.41 17.86 -6.43
C PRO A 220 3.03 18.66 -5.18
N LEU A 221 1.88 19.34 -5.20
CA LEU A 221 1.43 20.15 -4.07
C LEU A 221 1.14 19.31 -2.83
N MET A 222 0.39 18.20 -2.98
CA MET A 222 0.09 17.30 -1.87
C MET A 222 1.33 16.61 -1.32
N ALA A 223 2.28 16.21 -2.20
CA ALA A 223 3.53 15.58 -1.76
C ALA A 223 4.39 16.57 -0.95
N ILE A 224 4.54 17.81 -1.42
CA ILE A 224 5.28 18.86 -0.71
C ILE A 224 4.60 19.17 0.63
N PHE A 225 3.28 19.33 0.64
CA PHE A 225 2.49 19.56 1.85
C PHE A 225 2.75 18.46 2.90
N TYR A 226 2.64 17.19 2.49
CA TYR A 226 2.83 16.05 3.39
C TYR A 226 4.28 15.92 3.88
N VAL A 227 5.25 16.11 2.98
CA VAL A 227 6.68 16.06 3.34
C VAL A 227 7.03 17.17 4.34
N ILE A 228 6.54 18.40 4.14
CA ILE A 228 6.78 19.50 5.08
C ILE A 228 6.18 19.18 6.46
N ALA A 229 4.92 18.71 6.51
CA ALA A 229 4.27 18.35 7.76
C ALA A 229 5.03 17.22 8.48
N GLY A 230 5.45 16.18 7.75
CA GLY A 230 6.23 15.09 8.33
C GLY A 230 7.63 15.51 8.80
N LEU A 231 8.29 16.41 8.07
CA LEU A 231 9.58 16.97 8.53
C LEU A 231 9.43 17.76 9.84
N ILE A 232 8.32 18.48 10.03
CA ILE A 232 8.04 19.16 11.30
C ILE A 232 7.91 18.13 12.42
N VAL A 233 7.16 17.04 12.21
CA VAL A 233 7.02 15.95 13.21
C VAL A 233 8.38 15.34 13.56
N ILE A 234 9.21 15.06 12.56
CA ILE A 234 10.56 14.50 12.75
C ILE A 234 11.45 15.49 13.54
N ILE A 235 11.39 16.78 13.21
CA ILE A 235 12.18 17.82 13.90
C ILE A 235 11.76 17.96 15.37
N VAL A 236 10.47 17.94 15.65
CA VAL A 236 9.95 17.99 17.03
C VAL A 236 10.42 16.77 17.84
N ASN A 237 10.46 15.60 17.20
CA ASN A 237 10.90 14.34 17.82
C ASN A 237 12.37 14.01 17.53
N ILE A 238 13.21 14.99 17.19
CA ILE A 238 14.60 14.78 16.73
C ILE A 238 15.46 13.97 17.71
N GLN A 239 15.19 14.08 19.01
CA GLN A 239 15.91 13.35 20.05
C GLN A 239 15.68 11.84 19.96
N ASN A 240 14.48 11.42 19.54
CA ASN A 240 14.09 10.01 19.40
C ASN A 240 14.46 9.43 18.03
N LEU A 241 14.73 10.29 17.05
CA LEU A 241 15.01 9.87 15.67
C LEU A 241 16.19 8.87 15.57
N PRO A 242 17.34 9.05 16.23
CA PRO A 242 18.44 8.08 16.17
C PRO A 242 18.02 6.70 16.68
N ALA A 243 17.29 6.64 17.79
CA ALA A 243 16.78 5.38 18.34
C ALA A 243 15.78 4.71 17.39
N GLY A 244 14.86 5.49 16.82
CA GLY A 244 13.90 5.02 15.81
C GLY A 244 14.60 4.46 14.56
N VAL A 245 15.61 5.13 14.04
CA VAL A 245 16.39 4.64 12.88
C VAL A 245 17.14 3.35 13.24
N VAL A 246 17.80 3.28 14.39
CA VAL A 246 18.46 2.04 14.85
C VAL A 246 17.46 0.90 14.98
N MET A 247 16.28 1.16 15.54
CA MET A 247 15.19 0.17 15.65
C MET A 247 14.77 -0.37 14.28
N ILE A 248 14.54 0.51 13.29
CA ILE A 248 14.19 0.13 11.93
C ILE A 248 15.21 -0.84 11.33
N PHE A 249 16.50 -0.50 11.38
CA PHE A 249 17.54 -1.38 10.82
C PHE A 249 17.76 -2.65 11.65
N LYS A 250 17.74 -2.55 12.98
CA LYS A 250 17.90 -3.70 13.87
C LYS A 250 16.77 -4.73 13.64
N MET A 251 15.53 -4.29 13.52
CA MET A 251 14.38 -5.17 13.36
C MET A 251 14.21 -5.69 11.93
N ALA A 252 14.81 -5.04 10.93
CA ALA A 252 14.79 -5.54 9.56
C ALA A 252 15.53 -6.87 9.38
N PHE A 253 16.56 -7.10 10.20
CA PHE A 253 17.48 -8.24 10.10
C PHE A 253 17.63 -8.99 11.43
N SER A 254 16.84 -8.66 12.46
CA SER A 254 17.00 -9.26 13.77
C SER A 254 16.37 -10.64 13.84
N VAL A 255 17.14 -11.47 14.54
CA VAL A 255 16.84 -12.82 14.93
C VAL A 255 16.36 -12.74 16.39
N LYS A 256 15.06 -12.58 16.64
CA LYS A 256 14.54 -12.83 17.98
C LYS A 256 14.27 -14.33 18.11
N ALA A 257 15.11 -15.00 18.91
CA ALA A 257 14.81 -16.35 19.35
C ALA A 257 13.64 -16.27 20.34
N VAL A 258 12.47 -16.75 19.94
CA VAL A 258 11.41 -17.16 20.85
C VAL A 258 11.51 -18.70 20.95
N GLY A 259 11.79 -19.19 22.12
CA GLY A 259 11.81 -20.53 22.67
C GLY A 259 11.58 -21.76 21.79
N GLY A 260 12.31 -21.94 20.73
CA GLY A 260 12.25 -23.15 19.90
C GLY A 260 13.35 -23.16 18.86
N GLY A 261 14.32 -24.02 19.01
CA GLY A 261 15.46 -24.33 18.17
C GLY A 261 15.95 -23.28 17.16
N LEU A 262 17.21 -22.98 17.21
CA LEU A 262 17.98 -21.90 16.57
C LEU A 262 17.66 -21.58 15.08
N CYS A 263 16.98 -22.44 14.35
CA CYS A 263 16.70 -22.28 12.92
C CYS A 263 15.24 -21.92 12.56
N GLY A 264 14.29 -22.16 13.45
CA GLY A 264 12.86 -21.95 13.15
C GLY A 264 12.37 -20.50 13.33
N THR A 265 12.86 -19.82 14.34
CA THR A 265 12.40 -18.47 14.75
C THR A 265 13.13 -17.32 14.06
N ILE A 266 14.34 -17.55 13.56
CA ILE A 266 15.08 -16.58 12.73
C ILE A 266 14.26 -16.16 11.49
N THR A 267 13.50 -17.12 10.96
CA THR A 267 12.76 -16.94 9.72
C THR A 267 11.47 -16.12 9.90
N VAL A 268 10.78 -16.23 11.03
CA VAL A 268 9.40 -15.67 11.15
C VAL A 268 9.39 -14.15 11.27
N ALA A 269 10.16 -13.53 12.17
CA ALA A 269 10.13 -12.07 12.34
C ALA A 269 10.73 -11.33 11.13
N MET A 270 11.87 -11.80 10.61
CA MET A 270 12.46 -11.22 9.39
C MET A 270 11.57 -11.48 8.16
N MET A 271 10.96 -12.67 8.05
CA MET A 271 10.01 -12.96 6.97
C MET A 271 8.77 -12.10 7.03
N ASN A 272 8.23 -11.82 8.22
CA ASN A 272 7.10 -10.90 8.36
C ASN A 272 7.50 -9.48 7.96
N ALA A 273 8.65 -8.98 8.44
CA ALA A 273 9.16 -7.66 8.02
C ALA A 273 9.35 -7.59 6.50
N MET A 274 9.92 -8.62 5.89
CA MET A 274 10.09 -8.73 4.44
C MET A 274 8.75 -8.82 3.72
N ARG A 275 7.84 -9.71 4.17
CA ARG A 275 6.52 -9.90 3.56
C ARG A 275 5.72 -8.61 3.57
N PHE A 276 5.51 -8.01 4.73
CA PHE A 276 4.72 -6.79 4.85
C PHE A 276 5.42 -5.59 4.22
N GLY A 277 6.75 -5.47 4.37
CA GLY A 277 7.52 -4.39 3.76
C GLY A 277 7.48 -4.44 2.23
N VAL A 278 7.74 -5.60 1.62
CA VAL A 278 7.69 -5.74 0.16
C VAL A 278 6.26 -5.60 -0.36
N ALA A 279 5.28 -6.27 0.27
CA ALA A 279 3.88 -6.21 -0.17
C ALA A 279 3.34 -4.77 -0.14
N ARG A 280 3.52 -4.06 0.98
CA ARG A 280 3.04 -2.67 1.11
C ARG A 280 3.91 -1.67 0.33
N GLY A 281 5.19 -1.95 0.13
CA GLY A 281 6.05 -1.17 -0.77
C GLY A 281 5.60 -1.25 -2.22
N VAL A 282 5.32 -2.46 -2.73
CA VAL A 282 4.81 -2.67 -4.09
C VAL A 282 3.38 -2.14 -4.23
N PHE A 283 2.54 -2.33 -3.21
CA PHE A 283 1.19 -1.75 -3.17
C PHE A 283 1.23 -0.22 -3.32
N SER A 284 2.21 0.44 -2.69
CA SER A 284 2.37 1.90 -2.78
C SER A 284 2.90 2.31 -4.15
N ASN A 285 4.06 1.83 -4.58
CA ASN A 285 4.74 2.31 -5.79
C ASN A 285 4.34 1.59 -7.08
N GLU A 286 3.62 0.47 -7.01
CA GLU A 286 3.14 -0.34 -8.14
C GLU A 286 4.24 -0.77 -9.13
N ALA A 287 5.49 -0.89 -8.70
CA ALA A 287 6.59 -1.29 -9.59
C ALA A 287 6.50 -2.77 -9.96
N GLY A 288 6.45 -3.06 -11.25
CA GLY A 288 6.24 -4.42 -11.77
C GLY A 288 4.77 -4.81 -11.90
N MET A 289 3.82 -3.96 -11.48
CA MET A 289 2.39 -4.18 -11.63
C MET A 289 1.89 -3.88 -13.04
N GLY A 290 2.56 -2.98 -13.76
CA GLY A 290 2.21 -2.60 -15.13
C GLY A 290 1.19 -1.46 -15.25
N SER A 291 0.59 -1.00 -14.16
CA SER A 291 -0.42 0.07 -14.12
C SER A 291 0.14 1.40 -14.65
N ALA A 292 1.25 1.88 -14.10
CA ALA A 292 1.89 3.13 -14.52
C ALA A 292 2.34 3.13 -15.99
N ALA A 293 2.55 1.97 -16.59
CA ALA A 293 2.86 1.82 -18.00
C ALA A 293 1.71 2.31 -18.91
N ILE A 294 0.47 2.22 -18.43
CA ILE A 294 -0.73 2.68 -19.16
C ILE A 294 -0.71 4.21 -19.29
N THR A 295 -0.45 4.93 -18.19
CA THR A 295 -0.32 6.41 -18.24
C THR A 295 0.93 6.85 -18.96
N ALA A 296 2.07 6.13 -18.82
CA ALA A 296 3.29 6.43 -19.53
C ALA A 296 3.10 6.42 -21.05
N ALA A 297 2.26 5.52 -21.56
CA ALA A 297 1.98 5.42 -23.00
C ALA A 297 1.33 6.69 -23.58
N ALA A 298 0.64 7.50 -22.79
CA ALA A 298 0.07 8.78 -23.23
C ALA A 298 1.09 9.92 -23.35
N ALA A 299 2.33 9.74 -22.86
CA ALA A 299 3.34 10.79 -22.86
C ALA A 299 3.79 11.19 -24.27
N THR A 300 3.95 12.48 -24.47
CA THR A 300 4.59 13.03 -25.68
C THR A 300 6.10 12.82 -25.58
N THR A 301 6.64 11.89 -26.37
CA THR A 301 8.07 11.57 -26.34
C THR A 301 8.59 11.13 -27.71
N ASP A 302 9.84 11.44 -27.97
CA ASP A 302 10.61 11.01 -29.14
C ASP A 302 11.32 9.66 -28.91
N ASN A 303 11.49 9.26 -27.64
CA ASN A 303 12.22 8.05 -27.30
C ASN A 303 11.60 7.33 -26.10
N PRO A 304 11.28 6.03 -26.21
CA PRO A 304 10.71 5.25 -25.13
C PRO A 304 11.57 5.19 -23.87
N VAL A 305 12.90 5.12 -24.03
CA VAL A 305 13.85 5.02 -22.91
C VAL A 305 13.86 6.31 -22.09
N ARG A 306 13.74 7.48 -22.74
CA ARG A 306 13.67 8.78 -22.05
C ARG A 306 12.49 8.83 -21.09
N GLN A 307 11.32 8.43 -21.56
CA GLN A 307 10.13 8.42 -20.72
C GLN A 307 10.19 7.32 -19.66
N GLY A 308 10.81 6.18 -19.95
CA GLY A 308 11.12 5.16 -18.96
C GLY A 308 11.91 5.72 -17.77
N TYR A 309 12.96 6.53 -18.04
CA TYR A 309 13.72 7.22 -16.99
C TYR A 309 12.87 8.22 -16.21
N ILE A 310 11.99 8.98 -16.87
CA ILE A 310 11.10 9.91 -16.19
C ILE A 310 10.13 9.14 -15.28
N ASN A 311 9.46 8.11 -15.78
CA ASN A 311 8.46 7.36 -15.01
C ASN A 311 9.05 6.53 -13.87
N MET A 312 10.30 6.04 -13.97
CA MET A 312 10.92 5.31 -12.86
C MET A 312 11.11 6.19 -11.61
N THR A 313 11.23 7.52 -11.80
CA THR A 313 11.33 8.44 -10.66
C THR A 313 10.07 8.44 -9.80
N GLY A 314 8.95 7.91 -10.32
CA GLY A 314 7.73 7.69 -9.54
C GLY A 314 7.97 6.83 -8.32
N THR A 315 8.66 5.70 -8.48
CA THR A 315 9.00 4.82 -7.34
C THR A 315 9.91 5.51 -6.32
N PHE A 316 10.81 6.40 -6.78
CA PHE A 316 11.67 7.19 -5.90
C PHE A 316 10.85 8.19 -5.07
N TRP A 317 9.99 8.99 -5.70
CA TRP A 317 9.17 9.98 -4.99
C TRP A 317 8.16 9.32 -4.05
N ASP A 318 7.51 8.26 -4.50
CA ASP A 318 6.52 7.53 -3.74
C ASP A 318 7.13 6.88 -2.48
N THR A 319 8.08 5.98 -2.65
CA THR A 319 8.53 5.13 -1.55
C THR A 319 9.76 5.68 -0.85
N ILE A 320 10.79 6.10 -1.62
CA ILE A 320 12.03 6.59 -0.99
C ILE A 320 11.82 7.96 -0.32
N VAL A 321 10.88 8.78 -0.81
CA VAL A 321 10.57 10.07 -0.19
C VAL A 321 9.35 9.96 0.74
N VAL A 322 8.15 9.75 0.19
CA VAL A 322 6.90 9.89 0.96
C VAL A 322 6.74 8.80 2.01
N CYS A 323 6.91 7.50 1.66
CA CYS A 323 6.81 6.42 2.65
C CYS A 323 7.89 6.52 3.73
N THR A 324 9.11 6.98 3.38
CA THR A 324 10.18 7.18 4.36
C THR A 324 9.80 8.25 5.39
N ILE A 325 9.21 9.37 4.94
CA ILE A 325 8.73 10.41 5.87
C ILE A 325 7.71 9.83 6.83
N THR A 326 6.69 9.10 6.35
CA THR A 326 5.70 8.46 7.20
C THR A 326 6.33 7.51 8.22
N GLY A 327 7.22 6.62 7.74
CA GLY A 327 7.87 5.63 8.61
C GLY A 327 8.78 6.26 9.67
N LEU A 328 9.50 7.32 9.32
CA LEU A 328 10.34 8.05 10.28
C LEU A 328 9.50 8.85 11.30
N CYS A 329 8.37 9.43 10.88
CA CYS A 329 7.44 10.06 11.83
C CYS A 329 6.95 9.05 12.87
N ILE A 330 6.49 7.87 12.42
CA ILE A 330 6.01 6.82 13.31
C ILE A 330 7.13 6.31 14.22
N ALA A 331 8.33 6.05 13.69
CA ALA A 331 9.45 5.52 14.47
C ALA A 331 10.00 6.51 15.50
N SER A 332 9.95 7.83 15.23
CA SER A 332 10.46 8.87 16.14
C SER A 332 9.44 9.33 17.17
N SER A 333 8.15 9.14 16.94
CA SER A 333 7.07 9.60 17.82
C SER A 333 6.81 8.70 19.03
N GLY A 334 7.34 7.46 19.05
CA GLY A 334 7.16 6.52 20.15
C GLY A 334 5.76 5.88 20.24
N VAL A 335 4.95 6.00 19.17
CA VAL A 335 3.56 5.51 19.16
C VAL A 335 3.41 4.05 18.72
N LEU A 336 4.49 3.38 18.33
CA LEU A 336 4.44 1.97 17.96
C LEU A 336 4.11 1.08 19.16
N GLY A 337 3.15 0.17 18.97
CA GLY A 337 2.70 -0.75 20.03
C GLY A 337 1.69 -0.14 20.99
N ILE A 338 1.20 1.08 20.77
CA ILE A 338 0.07 1.63 21.52
C ILE A 338 -1.19 0.87 21.13
N THR A 339 -1.99 0.50 22.11
CA THR A 339 -3.27 -0.20 21.95
C THR A 339 -4.45 0.70 22.33
N GLU A 340 -5.61 0.36 21.84
CA GLU A 340 -6.88 0.95 22.27
C GLU A 340 -7.87 -0.15 22.67
N ASN A 341 -8.69 0.10 23.69
CA ASN A 341 -9.71 -0.85 24.11
C ASN A 341 -10.75 -1.04 23.01
N SER A 342 -10.82 -2.25 22.46
CA SER A 342 -11.77 -2.63 21.40
C SER A 342 -13.02 -3.31 21.96
N THR A 343 -12.87 -4.11 23.02
CA THR A 343 -13.98 -4.80 23.68
C THR A 343 -13.77 -4.86 25.20
N LYS A 344 -14.86 -4.83 25.93
CA LYS A 344 -14.91 -5.03 27.39
C LYS A 344 -16.03 -5.95 27.77
N GLY A 345 -15.87 -6.63 28.90
CA GLY A 345 -16.91 -7.51 29.40
C GLY A 345 -16.50 -8.25 30.65
N SER A 346 -17.04 -9.44 30.80
CA SER A 346 -16.74 -10.32 31.90
C SER A 346 -16.33 -11.71 31.41
N TYR A 347 -15.63 -12.44 32.25
CA TYR A 347 -15.32 -13.83 31.97
C TYR A 347 -15.63 -14.72 33.17
N GLN A 348 -15.97 -15.97 32.91
CA GLN A 348 -16.22 -16.99 33.93
C GLN A 348 -15.44 -18.26 33.58
N VAL A 349 -14.77 -18.82 34.59
CA VAL A 349 -13.97 -20.05 34.45
C VAL A 349 -14.70 -21.23 35.03
N SER A 350 -14.78 -22.32 34.28
CA SER A 350 -15.35 -23.59 34.73
C SER A 350 -14.44 -24.75 34.30
N GLY A 351 -13.57 -25.17 35.20
CA GLY A 351 -12.55 -26.19 34.89
C GLY A 351 -11.54 -25.69 33.84
N THR A 352 -11.50 -26.34 32.69
CA THR A 352 -10.66 -25.93 31.54
C THR A 352 -11.43 -25.12 30.51
N ALA A 353 -12.66 -24.72 30.80
CA ALA A 353 -13.46 -23.85 29.94
C ALA A 353 -13.51 -22.43 30.50
N VAL A 354 -13.49 -21.46 29.63
CA VAL A 354 -13.71 -20.04 29.92
C VAL A 354 -14.78 -19.49 28.99
N THR A 355 -15.81 -18.91 29.56
CA THR A 355 -16.83 -18.17 28.83
C THR A 355 -16.52 -16.70 28.92
N VAL A 356 -16.37 -16.05 27.79
CA VAL A 356 -16.13 -14.61 27.67
C VAL A 356 -17.38 -13.95 27.11
N GLU A 357 -17.96 -13.03 27.87
CA GLU A 357 -19.02 -12.14 27.42
C GLU A 357 -18.43 -10.75 27.18
N ALA A 358 -18.34 -10.33 25.93
CA ALA A 358 -17.67 -9.09 25.53
C ALA A 358 -18.61 -8.17 24.76
N VAL A 359 -18.49 -6.88 25.01
CA VAL A 359 -19.24 -5.81 24.34
C VAL A 359 -18.25 -5.00 23.48
N ASP A 360 -18.52 -4.88 22.19
CA ASP A 360 -17.71 -4.10 21.27
C ASP A 360 -18.06 -2.59 21.29
N SER A 361 -17.32 -1.80 20.52
CA SER A 361 -17.53 -0.35 20.37
C SER A 361 -18.92 0.02 19.84
N ASP A 362 -19.60 -0.88 19.16
CA ASP A 362 -20.95 -0.71 18.61
C ASP A 362 -22.06 -1.16 19.57
N ASN A 363 -21.72 -1.44 20.85
CA ASN A 363 -22.59 -1.98 21.88
C ASN A 363 -23.19 -3.35 21.54
N LYS A 364 -22.53 -4.13 20.70
CA LYS A 364 -22.94 -5.49 20.40
C LYS A 364 -22.29 -6.46 21.39
N THR A 365 -23.10 -7.18 22.11
CA THR A 365 -22.64 -8.23 23.03
C THR A 365 -22.40 -9.52 22.27
N THR A 366 -21.25 -10.12 22.48
CA THR A 366 -20.87 -11.45 21.98
C THR A 366 -20.46 -12.33 23.15
N THR A 367 -20.97 -13.56 23.19
CA THR A 367 -20.57 -14.58 24.17
C THR A 367 -19.80 -15.66 23.41
N THR A 368 -18.59 -15.96 23.84
CA THR A 368 -17.75 -17.00 23.23
C THR A 368 -17.24 -17.94 24.33
N ASP A 369 -17.43 -19.24 24.10
CA ASP A 369 -16.95 -20.30 24.98
C ASP A 369 -15.63 -20.85 24.42
N TYR A 370 -14.57 -20.78 25.22
CA TYR A 370 -13.26 -21.35 24.90
C TYR A 370 -12.91 -22.49 25.83
N THR A 371 -12.17 -23.47 25.34
CA THR A 371 -11.30 -24.28 26.17
C THR A 371 -9.91 -23.67 26.21
N TYR A 372 -9.26 -23.67 27.38
CA TYR A 372 -7.93 -23.14 27.52
C TYR A 372 -6.93 -24.17 28.03
N GLU A 373 -5.71 -24.08 27.54
CA GLU A 373 -4.57 -24.86 27.99
C GLU A 373 -3.30 -24.01 28.03
N PHE A 374 -2.39 -24.37 28.93
CA PHE A 374 -1.07 -23.76 28.99
C PHE A 374 -0.05 -24.71 28.39
N THR A 375 0.77 -24.19 27.48
CA THR A 375 1.87 -24.93 26.85
C THR A 375 3.13 -24.07 26.96
N ASP A 376 4.11 -24.53 27.75
CA ASP A 376 5.34 -23.80 28.06
C ASP A 376 5.05 -22.42 28.63
N ASP A 377 5.20 -21.36 27.84
CA ASP A 377 5.00 -19.94 28.19
C ASP A 377 3.79 -19.31 27.45
N GLN A 378 2.92 -20.15 26.91
CA GLN A 378 1.76 -19.70 26.12
C GLN A 378 0.43 -20.15 26.72
N LEU A 379 -0.57 -19.30 26.57
CA LEU A 379 -1.99 -19.60 26.81
C LEU A 379 -2.66 -19.86 25.46
N ILE A 380 -3.25 -21.01 25.29
CA ILE A 380 -3.98 -21.39 24.09
C ILE A 380 -5.47 -21.40 24.40
N LEU A 381 -6.24 -20.56 23.72
CA LEU A 381 -7.69 -20.52 23.78
C LEU A 381 -8.26 -21.11 22.49
N THR A 382 -9.07 -22.16 22.60
CA THR A 382 -9.73 -22.81 21.46
C THR A 382 -11.23 -22.61 21.57
N ASP A 383 -11.83 -22.02 20.54
CA ASP A 383 -13.27 -21.80 20.46
C ASP A 383 -14.02 -23.15 20.40
N THR A 384 -14.93 -23.37 21.33
CA THR A 384 -15.68 -24.63 21.43
C THR A 384 -16.68 -24.82 20.28
N SER A 385 -17.13 -23.74 19.67
CA SER A 385 -18.03 -23.76 18.51
C SER A 385 -17.29 -24.01 17.18
N ASN A 386 -16.00 -23.65 17.13
CA ASN A 386 -15.14 -23.82 15.95
C ASN A 386 -13.69 -24.12 16.38
N SER A 387 -13.36 -25.38 16.49
CA SER A 387 -12.01 -25.84 16.91
C SER A 387 -10.86 -25.40 15.99
N SER A 388 -11.15 -24.88 14.81
CA SER A 388 -10.16 -24.27 13.92
C SER A 388 -9.81 -22.83 14.35
N ASN A 389 -10.63 -22.22 15.18
CA ASN A 389 -10.41 -20.88 15.72
C ASN A 389 -9.66 -20.99 17.05
N THR A 390 -8.33 -20.91 16.98
CA THR A 390 -7.43 -21.02 18.13
C THR A 390 -6.62 -19.74 18.26
N LEU A 391 -6.68 -19.15 19.45
CA LEU A 391 -5.92 -17.95 19.81
C LEU A 391 -4.74 -18.36 20.70
N THR A 392 -3.53 -18.13 20.22
CA THR A 392 -2.30 -18.41 20.96
C THR A 392 -1.76 -17.11 21.53
N LEU A 393 -1.67 -17.03 22.85
CA LEU A 393 -1.30 -15.85 23.62
C LEU A 393 0.02 -16.10 24.37
N SER A 394 0.90 -15.12 24.38
CA SER A 394 2.14 -15.12 25.17
C SER A 394 2.02 -14.10 26.31
N VAL A 395 2.83 -14.25 27.34
CA VAL A 395 2.91 -13.27 28.44
C VAL A 395 3.35 -11.92 27.88
N LEU A 396 2.62 -10.85 28.21
CA LEU A 396 3.00 -9.50 27.82
C LEU A 396 4.30 -9.09 28.56
N PRO A 397 5.34 -8.59 27.83
CA PRO A 397 6.56 -8.10 28.46
C PRO A 397 6.27 -6.96 29.45
N SER A 398 6.97 -6.94 30.57
CA SER A 398 6.73 -5.94 31.64
C SER A 398 7.00 -4.49 31.23
N ASP A 399 7.83 -4.26 30.20
CA ASP A 399 8.12 -2.95 29.63
C ASP A 399 7.05 -2.47 28.64
N GLU A 400 6.08 -3.32 28.32
CA GLU A 400 4.93 -3.01 27.48
C GLU A 400 3.62 -2.83 28.28
N LEU A 401 3.60 -3.22 29.55
CA LEU A 401 2.47 -3.00 30.45
C LEU A 401 2.17 -1.51 30.64
N ASN A 402 0.90 -1.14 30.58
CA ASN A 402 0.41 0.24 30.80
C ASN A 402 1.13 1.31 29.95
N LYS A 403 1.62 0.93 28.79
CA LYS A 403 2.30 1.85 27.87
C LYS A 403 1.40 3.01 27.45
N ASP A 404 0.09 2.78 27.44
CA ASP A 404 -0.92 3.76 27.05
C ASP A 404 -1.17 4.83 28.12
N GLU A 405 -0.89 4.57 29.39
CA GLU A 405 -1.02 5.55 30.47
C GLU A 405 -0.09 6.76 30.29
N ASN A 406 1.04 6.56 29.62
CA ASN A 406 2.02 7.61 29.32
C ASN A 406 1.62 8.50 28.13
N THR A 407 0.63 8.08 27.35
CA THR A 407 0.06 8.87 26.26
C THR A 407 -1.27 9.42 26.77
N LYS A 408 -1.44 10.69 26.99
CA LYS A 408 -2.70 11.38 27.40
C LYS A 408 -3.96 11.03 26.56
N LEU A 409 -3.95 9.89 25.88
CA LEU A 409 -4.98 9.31 25.02
C LEU A 409 -5.66 8.10 25.67
N ALA A 410 -5.24 7.68 26.87
CA ALA A 410 -5.91 6.62 27.62
C ALA A 410 -7.39 7.01 27.83
N SER A 411 -8.30 6.21 27.31
CA SER A 411 -9.72 6.42 27.55
C SER A 411 -9.99 6.20 29.04
N GLU A 412 -10.93 6.96 29.64
CA GLU A 412 -11.38 6.84 31.04
C GLU A 412 -11.90 5.43 31.40
N LEU A 413 -11.80 4.47 30.49
CA LEU A 413 -12.33 3.11 30.53
C LEU A 413 -11.20 2.04 30.49
N ALA A 414 -9.92 2.38 30.59
CA ALA A 414 -8.85 1.39 30.58
C ALA A 414 -8.99 0.38 31.74
N VAL A 415 -8.89 -0.90 31.46
CA VAL A 415 -8.69 -1.94 32.47
C VAL A 415 -7.19 -1.94 32.75
N GLU A 416 -6.83 -1.89 34.04
CA GLU A 416 -5.42 -1.90 34.45
C GLU A 416 -4.75 -3.21 33.99
N GLU A 417 -3.69 -3.09 33.22
CA GLU A 417 -2.93 -4.24 32.75
C GLU A 417 -2.04 -4.76 33.90
N SER A 418 -2.07 -6.06 34.13
CA SER A 418 -1.23 -6.74 35.11
C SER A 418 -0.44 -7.86 34.45
N GLN A 419 0.75 -8.12 34.97
CA GLN A 419 1.60 -9.18 34.41
C GLN A 419 0.94 -10.55 34.58
N ALA A 420 0.73 -11.28 33.48
CA ALA A 420 0.25 -12.64 33.51
C ALA A 420 1.33 -13.59 34.06
N ALA A 421 0.91 -14.56 34.86
CA ALA A 421 1.76 -15.64 35.35
C ALA A 421 1.46 -16.93 34.58
N ILE A 422 2.49 -17.65 34.17
CA ILE A 422 2.34 -18.96 33.53
C ILE A 422 1.56 -19.91 34.46
N GLY A 423 0.51 -20.55 33.93
CA GLY A 423 -0.37 -21.42 34.68
C GLY A 423 -1.56 -20.69 35.33
N SER A 424 -1.68 -19.37 35.20
CA SER A 424 -2.86 -18.59 35.60
C SER A 424 -3.49 -17.90 34.39
N LEU A 425 -4.78 -17.95 34.24
CA LEU A 425 -5.49 -17.20 33.22
C LEU A 425 -5.41 -15.69 33.46
N THR A 426 -5.35 -15.30 34.75
CA THR A 426 -5.37 -13.92 35.20
C THR A 426 -4.11 -13.17 34.78
N GLY A 427 -4.28 -11.94 34.30
CA GLY A 427 -3.24 -11.06 33.81
C GLY A 427 -3.45 -10.66 32.34
N THR A 428 -2.47 -9.95 31.79
CA THR A 428 -2.50 -9.47 30.41
C THR A 428 -1.60 -10.32 29.53
N TRP A 429 -2.19 -10.81 28.48
CA TRP A 429 -1.60 -11.67 27.46
C TRP A 429 -1.53 -10.93 26.13
N THR A 430 -0.61 -11.30 25.25
CA THR A 430 -0.50 -10.71 23.90
C THR A 430 -0.54 -11.79 22.83
N ASP A 431 -1.22 -11.53 21.72
CA ASP A 431 -1.17 -12.36 20.53
C ASP A 431 0.00 -11.99 19.60
N ALA A 432 0.15 -12.72 18.51
CA ALA A 432 1.20 -12.48 17.50
C ALA A 432 1.04 -11.14 16.76
N ALA A 433 -0.15 -10.54 16.80
CA ALA A 433 -0.43 -9.22 16.22
C ALA A 433 -0.15 -8.06 17.20
N GLY A 434 0.17 -8.39 18.47
CA GLY A 434 0.41 -7.44 19.54
C GLY A 434 -0.87 -6.93 20.22
N ASN A 435 -2.03 -7.55 19.98
CA ASN A 435 -3.25 -7.23 20.73
C ASN A 435 -3.14 -7.74 22.15
N HIS A 436 -3.67 -7.00 23.12
CA HIS A 436 -3.64 -7.35 24.52
C HIS A 436 -4.97 -7.93 24.97
N TYR A 437 -4.93 -9.01 25.74
CA TYR A 437 -6.08 -9.70 26.31
C TYR A 437 -5.91 -9.74 27.83
N THR A 438 -6.68 -8.93 28.54
CA THR A 438 -6.60 -8.81 29.99
C THR A 438 -7.75 -9.58 30.64
N PHE A 439 -7.39 -10.53 31.51
CA PHE A 439 -8.29 -11.26 32.38
C PHE A 439 -8.01 -10.79 33.83
N ALA A 440 -8.82 -9.86 34.33
CA ALA A 440 -8.62 -9.30 35.65
C ALA A 440 -9.13 -10.24 36.77
N GLU A 441 -8.58 -10.13 37.97
CA GLU A 441 -8.94 -10.98 39.12
C GLU A 441 -10.42 -10.84 39.53
N ASP A 442 -11.02 -9.69 39.24
CA ASP A 442 -12.44 -9.42 39.54
C ASP A 442 -13.44 -10.05 38.54
N GLY A 443 -12.94 -10.80 37.56
CA GLY A 443 -13.76 -11.39 36.49
C GLY A 443 -14.01 -10.45 35.31
N THR A 444 -13.34 -9.29 35.25
CA THR A 444 -13.43 -8.38 34.12
C THR A 444 -12.52 -8.88 32.98
N PHE A 445 -13.04 -8.81 31.74
CA PHE A 445 -12.29 -9.08 30.52
C PHE A 445 -12.15 -7.79 29.70
N ALA A 446 -10.98 -7.58 29.12
CA ALA A 446 -10.76 -6.55 28.11
C ALA A 446 -9.87 -7.06 26.99
N CYS A 447 -10.19 -6.67 25.76
CA CYS A 447 -9.30 -6.82 24.61
C CYS A 447 -8.92 -5.43 24.11
N SER A 448 -7.63 -5.17 24.01
CA SER A 448 -7.08 -3.94 23.44
C SER A 448 -6.38 -4.28 22.13
N THR A 449 -6.77 -3.61 21.05
CA THR A 449 -6.19 -3.84 19.74
C THR A 449 -5.09 -2.82 19.43
N VAL A 450 -4.02 -3.30 18.79
CA VAL A 450 -2.92 -2.40 18.39
C VAL A 450 -3.42 -1.38 17.38
N ILE A 451 -3.17 -0.11 17.66
CA ILE A 451 -3.48 0.99 16.75
C ILE A 451 -2.63 0.85 15.48
N LYS A 452 -3.28 0.80 14.33
CA LYS A 452 -2.66 0.63 13.01
C LYS A 452 -3.25 1.55 11.95
N GLY A 453 -2.68 1.53 10.76
CA GLY A 453 -3.24 2.24 9.60
C GLY A 453 -3.28 3.76 9.78
N ALA A 454 -4.40 4.37 9.42
CA ALA A 454 -4.59 5.83 9.49
C ALA A 454 -4.48 6.35 10.93
N ALA A 455 -5.10 5.66 11.89
CA ALA A 455 -5.12 6.05 13.30
C ALA A 455 -3.69 6.16 13.88
N LEU A 456 -2.81 5.20 13.57
CA LEU A 456 -1.41 5.26 14.01
C LEU A 456 -0.66 6.48 13.46
N THR A 457 -0.88 6.79 12.18
CA THR A 457 -0.24 7.97 11.57
C THR A 457 -0.81 9.27 12.15
N ILE A 458 -2.12 9.33 12.38
CA ILE A 458 -2.77 10.46 13.07
C ILE A 458 -2.18 10.64 14.46
N LEU A 459 -2.00 9.56 15.20
CA LEU A 459 -1.40 9.57 16.53
C LEU A 459 0.05 10.06 16.50
N SER A 460 0.84 9.58 15.53
CA SER A 460 2.23 10.01 15.32
C SER A 460 2.36 11.51 15.05
N PHE A 461 1.52 12.06 14.17
CA PHE A 461 1.50 13.50 13.91
C PHE A 461 0.92 14.28 15.08
N GLY A 462 -0.07 13.69 15.78
CA GLY A 462 -0.71 14.26 16.96
C GLY A 462 0.24 14.41 18.14
N SER A 463 1.21 13.50 18.32
CA SER A 463 2.22 13.57 19.37
C SER A 463 3.08 14.83 19.27
N ALA A 464 3.35 15.32 18.06
CA ALA A 464 4.16 16.52 17.81
C ALA A 464 3.33 17.80 17.65
N LEU A 465 2.16 17.72 17.04
CA LEU A 465 1.35 18.87 16.58
C LEU A 465 -0.01 18.96 17.26
N GLY A 466 -0.32 18.06 18.22
CA GLY A 466 -1.63 17.98 18.85
C GLY A 466 -2.74 17.72 17.83
N LYS A 467 -3.93 18.29 18.04
CA LYS A 467 -5.09 18.12 17.13
C LYS A 467 -4.81 18.51 15.68
N VAL A 468 -3.92 19.48 15.46
CA VAL A 468 -3.58 19.94 14.11
C VAL A 468 -2.83 18.84 13.32
N GLY A 469 -2.04 18.00 14.01
CA GLY A 469 -1.37 16.84 13.39
C GLY A 469 -2.36 15.87 12.76
N GLY A 470 -3.46 15.55 13.45
CA GLY A 470 -4.53 14.72 12.89
C GLY A 470 -5.18 15.35 11.65
N TRP A 471 -5.41 16.67 11.65
CA TRP A 471 -5.93 17.36 10.48
C TRP A 471 -5.00 17.26 9.27
N PHE A 472 -3.67 17.41 9.48
CA PHE A 472 -2.69 17.27 8.40
C PHE A 472 -2.73 15.88 7.77
N VAL A 473 -2.81 14.84 8.59
CA VAL A 473 -2.89 13.46 8.09
C VAL A 473 -4.20 13.22 7.35
N THR A 474 -5.33 13.63 7.91
CA THR A 474 -6.65 13.46 7.28
C THR A 474 -6.73 14.20 5.94
N ILE A 475 -6.27 15.46 5.86
CA ILE A 475 -6.18 16.20 4.61
C ILE A 475 -5.23 15.49 3.62
N GLY A 476 -4.11 14.97 4.11
CA GLY A 476 -3.17 14.16 3.33
C GLY A 476 -3.87 12.94 2.72
N ILE A 477 -4.61 12.16 3.53
CA ILE A 477 -5.37 10.99 3.06
C ILE A 477 -6.40 11.40 2.00
N VAL A 478 -7.16 12.46 2.23
CA VAL A 478 -8.15 12.97 1.26
C VAL A 478 -7.49 13.30 -0.08
N LEU A 479 -6.40 14.05 -0.08
CA LEU A 479 -5.69 14.46 -1.30
C LEU A 479 -5.07 13.26 -2.02
N PHE A 480 -4.37 12.38 -1.28
CA PHE A 480 -3.68 11.22 -1.83
C PHE A 480 -4.68 10.21 -2.39
N ALA A 481 -5.66 9.80 -1.59
CA ALA A 481 -6.63 8.80 -2.01
C ALA A 481 -7.53 9.31 -3.14
N PHE A 482 -7.95 10.59 -3.12
CA PHE A 482 -8.73 11.16 -4.21
C PHE A 482 -7.93 11.22 -5.52
N SER A 483 -6.64 11.58 -5.46
CA SER A 483 -5.77 11.54 -6.65
C SER A 483 -5.63 10.12 -7.19
N THR A 484 -5.59 9.09 -6.29
CA THR A 484 -5.53 7.69 -6.69
C THR A 484 -6.79 7.25 -7.43
N ILE A 485 -7.98 7.68 -7.00
CA ILE A 485 -9.22 7.44 -7.74
C ILE A 485 -9.11 7.96 -9.17
N LEU A 486 -8.59 9.18 -9.36
CA LEU A 486 -8.45 9.77 -10.69
C LEU A 486 -7.42 9.02 -11.57
N GLY A 487 -6.30 8.62 -11.01
CA GLY A 487 -5.25 7.89 -11.73
C GLY A 487 -5.68 6.49 -12.16
N TRP A 488 -6.31 5.75 -11.24
CA TRP A 488 -6.79 4.40 -11.49
C TRP A 488 -8.00 4.34 -12.43
N GLU A 489 -8.81 5.40 -12.45
CA GLU A 489 -9.86 5.49 -13.47
C GLU A 489 -9.27 5.36 -14.87
N TYR A 490 -8.23 6.13 -15.18
CA TYR A 490 -7.59 6.07 -16.49
C TYR A 490 -6.96 4.69 -16.78
N HIS A 491 -6.35 4.06 -15.77
CA HIS A 491 -5.81 2.70 -15.93
C HIS A 491 -6.90 1.71 -16.32
N GLY A 492 -8.01 1.71 -15.59
CA GLY A 492 -9.13 0.83 -15.84
C GLY A 492 -9.86 1.15 -17.15
N GLU A 493 -10.04 2.43 -17.51
CA GLU A 493 -10.65 2.82 -18.80
C GLU A 493 -9.84 2.28 -19.98
N LYS A 494 -8.52 2.40 -19.98
CA LYS A 494 -7.68 1.91 -21.06
C LYS A 494 -7.62 0.37 -21.11
N ALA A 495 -7.68 -0.29 -19.98
CA ALA A 495 -7.83 -1.74 -19.92
C ALA A 495 -9.21 -2.20 -20.44
N PHE A 496 -10.27 -1.49 -20.07
CA PHE A 496 -11.63 -1.73 -20.55
C PHE A 496 -11.74 -1.52 -22.07
N GLU A 497 -11.17 -0.41 -22.59
CA GLU A 497 -11.08 -0.13 -24.03
C GLU A 497 -10.39 -1.28 -24.79
N TYR A 498 -9.32 -1.85 -24.21
CA TYR A 498 -8.62 -2.99 -24.79
C TYR A 498 -9.49 -4.25 -24.86
N LEU A 499 -10.22 -4.58 -23.77
CA LEU A 499 -11.11 -5.75 -23.70
C LEU A 499 -12.24 -5.68 -24.73
N PHE A 500 -12.89 -4.53 -24.82
CA PHE A 500 -14.03 -4.32 -25.74
C PHE A 500 -13.60 -3.88 -27.14
N LYS A 501 -12.31 -3.62 -27.37
CA LYS A 501 -11.76 -3.15 -28.65
C LYS A 501 -12.47 -1.90 -29.19
N SER A 502 -13.00 -1.07 -28.29
CA SER A 502 -13.81 0.09 -28.66
C SER A 502 -13.79 1.15 -27.55
N HIS A 503 -13.53 2.38 -27.95
CA HIS A 503 -13.62 3.56 -27.08
C HIS A 503 -15.07 4.05 -26.83
N LYS A 504 -16.05 3.50 -27.57
CA LYS A 504 -17.45 3.96 -27.50
C LYS A 504 -18.06 3.79 -26.10
N TYR A 505 -17.58 2.83 -25.34
CA TYR A 505 -18.07 2.50 -24.00
C TYR A 505 -17.34 3.23 -22.88
N ASN A 506 -16.31 4.02 -23.17
CA ASN A 506 -15.50 4.71 -22.15
C ASN A 506 -16.36 5.63 -21.26
N MET A 507 -17.36 6.32 -21.83
CA MET A 507 -18.26 7.17 -21.05
C MET A 507 -19.10 6.36 -20.03
N ILE A 508 -19.55 5.18 -20.41
CA ILE A 508 -20.28 4.28 -19.51
C ILE A 508 -19.36 3.84 -18.36
N TYR A 509 -18.10 3.49 -18.70
CA TYR A 509 -17.10 3.15 -17.70
C TYR A 509 -16.86 4.31 -16.72
N ARG A 510 -16.65 5.54 -17.22
CA ARG A 510 -16.41 6.74 -16.41
C ARG A 510 -17.54 7.02 -15.43
N ILE A 511 -18.78 6.96 -15.90
CA ILE A 511 -19.98 7.17 -15.06
C ILE A 511 -20.08 6.05 -14.02
N GLY A 512 -19.98 4.78 -14.44
CA GLY A 512 -20.04 3.63 -13.54
C GLY A 512 -18.95 3.68 -12.47
N PHE A 513 -17.72 3.97 -12.87
CA PHE A 513 -16.58 4.11 -11.96
C PHE A 513 -16.81 5.24 -10.93
N SER A 514 -17.31 6.39 -11.37
CA SER A 514 -17.61 7.51 -10.47
C SER A 514 -18.73 7.20 -9.48
N LEU A 515 -19.77 6.47 -9.88
CA LEU A 515 -20.85 6.04 -8.98
C LEU A 515 -20.37 5.04 -7.92
N VAL A 516 -19.42 4.17 -8.28
CA VAL A 516 -18.82 3.21 -7.33
C VAL A 516 -18.00 3.91 -6.24
N VAL A 517 -17.53 5.15 -6.43
CA VAL A 517 -16.92 5.96 -5.36
C VAL A 517 -17.88 6.15 -4.19
N TYR A 518 -19.17 6.41 -4.46
CA TYR A 518 -20.19 6.52 -3.41
C TYR A 518 -20.35 5.22 -2.63
N VAL A 519 -20.39 4.09 -3.35
CA VAL A 519 -20.50 2.76 -2.75
C VAL A 519 -19.31 2.51 -1.83
N GLY A 520 -18.09 2.78 -2.32
CA GLY A 520 -16.86 2.63 -1.53
C GLY A 520 -16.83 3.48 -0.26
N ALA A 521 -17.35 4.72 -0.33
CA ALA A 521 -17.39 5.63 0.82
C ALA A 521 -18.41 5.22 1.90
N THR A 522 -19.41 4.39 1.58
CA THR A 522 -20.56 4.13 2.45
C THR A 522 -20.66 2.70 2.99
N ILE A 523 -19.86 1.77 2.48
CA ILE A 523 -19.92 0.34 2.86
C ILE A 523 -18.64 -0.04 3.60
N SER A 524 -18.75 -0.94 4.61
CA SER A 524 -17.60 -1.61 5.23
C SER A 524 -16.96 -2.59 4.24
N LEU A 525 -15.62 -2.56 4.09
CA LEU A 525 -14.97 -3.09 2.89
C LEU A 525 -14.02 -4.29 3.10
N ASP A 526 -14.02 -5.00 4.21
CA ASP A 526 -13.06 -6.09 4.44
C ASP A 526 -12.99 -7.09 3.28
N LEU A 527 -14.15 -7.51 2.77
CA LEU A 527 -14.23 -8.42 1.63
C LEU A 527 -13.70 -7.77 0.34
N VAL A 528 -13.97 -6.48 0.14
CA VAL A 528 -13.54 -5.74 -1.07
C VAL A 528 -12.04 -5.49 -1.06
N TRP A 529 -11.45 -5.24 0.12
CA TRP A 529 -10.00 -5.12 0.28
C TRP A 529 -9.28 -6.38 -0.21
N ASN A 530 -9.64 -7.53 0.36
CA ASN A 530 -9.00 -8.81 0.03
C ASN A 530 -9.20 -9.17 -1.44
N PHE A 531 -10.41 -8.99 -1.99
CA PHE A 531 -10.68 -9.28 -3.39
C PHE A 531 -9.90 -8.35 -4.34
N SER A 532 -9.76 -7.09 -3.96
CA SER A 532 -9.02 -6.09 -4.73
C SER A 532 -7.52 -6.36 -4.71
N ASP A 533 -6.97 -6.76 -3.56
CA ASP A 533 -5.57 -7.15 -3.41
C ASP A 533 -5.25 -8.37 -4.27
N ILE A 534 -6.13 -9.37 -4.31
CA ILE A 534 -5.98 -10.55 -5.19
C ILE A 534 -5.93 -10.11 -6.67
N ALA A 535 -6.87 -9.28 -7.12
CA ALA A 535 -6.92 -8.82 -8.51
C ALA A 535 -5.66 -8.03 -8.89
N ASN A 536 -5.19 -7.19 -7.98
CA ASN A 536 -3.96 -6.42 -8.14
C ASN A 536 -2.73 -7.32 -8.30
N ALA A 537 -2.59 -8.33 -7.46
CA ALA A 537 -1.50 -9.29 -7.55
C ALA A 537 -1.57 -10.13 -8.84
N LEU A 538 -2.76 -10.58 -9.22
CA LEU A 538 -2.96 -11.34 -10.47
C LEU A 538 -2.64 -10.51 -11.73
N MET A 539 -2.85 -9.19 -11.68
CA MET A 539 -2.44 -8.26 -12.75
C MET A 539 -0.91 -8.24 -12.93
N ALA A 540 -0.14 -8.37 -11.84
CA ALA A 540 1.32 -8.34 -11.90
C ALA A 540 1.90 -9.55 -12.67
N ILE A 541 1.32 -10.73 -12.55
CA ILE A 541 1.87 -11.97 -13.14
C ILE A 541 2.10 -11.85 -14.65
N PRO A 542 1.12 -11.49 -15.50
CA PRO A 542 1.32 -11.29 -16.92
C PRO A 542 2.39 -10.24 -17.24
N ASN A 543 2.43 -9.14 -16.47
CA ASN A 543 3.41 -8.08 -16.66
C ASN A 543 4.83 -8.57 -16.36
N LEU A 544 5.05 -9.27 -15.25
CA LEU A 544 6.37 -9.82 -14.89
C LEU A 544 6.87 -10.82 -15.93
N ILE A 545 6.00 -11.70 -16.45
CA ILE A 545 6.33 -12.60 -17.56
C ILE A 545 6.76 -11.79 -18.78
N CYS A 546 6.06 -10.71 -19.10
CA CYS A 546 6.40 -9.82 -20.22
C CYS A 546 7.78 -9.17 -20.03
N LEU A 547 8.06 -8.63 -18.84
CA LEU A 547 9.33 -7.98 -18.51
C LEU A 547 10.51 -8.95 -18.62
N LEU A 548 10.37 -10.17 -18.08
CA LEU A 548 11.38 -11.21 -18.16
C LEU A 548 11.64 -11.64 -19.61
N ALA A 549 10.58 -11.88 -20.38
CA ALA A 549 10.68 -12.30 -21.78
C ALA A 549 11.34 -11.23 -22.67
N LEU A 550 11.13 -9.94 -22.39
CA LEU A 550 11.68 -8.83 -23.17
C LEU A 550 12.93 -8.19 -22.54
N SER A 551 13.49 -8.81 -21.51
CA SER A 551 14.66 -8.28 -20.77
C SER A 551 15.88 -8.00 -21.65
N GLY A 552 16.09 -8.79 -22.70
CA GLY A 552 17.17 -8.57 -23.69
C GLY A 552 16.96 -7.30 -24.50
N GLU A 553 15.74 -7.02 -24.91
CA GLU A 553 15.35 -5.82 -25.64
C GLU A 553 15.48 -4.57 -24.75
N ILE A 554 14.99 -4.64 -23.51
CA ILE A 554 15.14 -3.57 -22.52
C ILE A 554 16.62 -3.21 -22.34
N ALA A 555 17.49 -4.20 -22.11
CA ALA A 555 18.92 -3.98 -21.90
C ALA A 555 19.62 -3.39 -23.14
N LYS A 556 19.21 -3.80 -24.34
CA LYS A 556 19.74 -3.27 -25.61
C LYS A 556 19.38 -1.80 -25.77
N ASP A 557 18.09 -1.46 -25.70
CA ASP A 557 17.60 -0.09 -25.90
C ASP A 557 18.20 0.88 -24.87
N MET A 558 18.34 0.42 -23.61
CA MET A 558 19.02 1.23 -22.58
C MET A 558 20.49 1.50 -22.88
N LYS A 559 21.24 0.50 -23.38
CA LYS A 559 22.65 0.67 -23.74
C LYS A 559 22.81 1.65 -24.89
N GLU A 560 21.97 1.54 -25.92
CA GLU A 560 21.98 2.45 -27.07
C GLU A 560 21.68 3.89 -26.63
N PHE A 561 20.77 4.09 -25.69
CA PHE A 561 20.43 5.42 -25.18
C PHE A 561 21.54 6.09 -24.35
N GLN A 562 22.56 5.34 -23.89
CA GLN A 562 23.69 5.95 -23.17
C GLN A 562 24.46 6.96 -24.01
N ALA A 563 24.49 6.78 -25.34
CA ALA A 563 25.09 7.75 -26.26
C ALA A 563 24.34 9.10 -26.23
N VAL A 564 23.00 9.05 -26.16
CA VAL A 564 22.14 10.24 -26.06
C VAL A 564 22.39 10.97 -24.75
N ILE A 565 22.46 10.23 -23.61
CA ILE A 565 22.74 10.83 -22.29
C ILE A 565 24.11 11.52 -22.28
N LYS A 566 25.14 10.91 -22.90
CA LYS A 566 26.48 11.51 -23.00
C LYS A 566 26.46 12.79 -23.83
N ALA A 567 25.76 12.76 -24.97
CA ALA A 567 25.64 13.94 -25.84
C ALA A 567 24.91 15.11 -25.14
N GLU A 568 23.82 14.82 -24.44
CA GLU A 568 23.05 15.82 -23.65
C GLU A 568 23.83 16.38 -22.45
N LYS A 569 24.74 15.59 -21.86
CA LYS A 569 25.65 16.08 -20.80
C LYS A 569 26.77 16.97 -21.37
N ALA A 570 27.24 16.68 -22.58
CA ALA A 570 28.30 17.47 -23.24
C ALA A 570 27.79 18.81 -23.79
N SER A 571 26.50 18.91 -24.11
CA SER A 571 25.86 20.13 -24.62
C SER A 571 25.45 21.15 -23.55
N LYS A 572 25.61 20.79 -22.29
CA LYS A 572 25.33 21.61 -21.09
C LYS A 572 26.60 22.04 -20.41
#